data_57aa436b844239e0482dbe4047c85557
#
_entry.id   57aa436b844239e0482dbe4047c85557
#
_cell.length_a   1.000
_cell.length_b   1.000
_cell.length_c   1.000
_cell.angle_alpha   90.00
_cell.angle_beta   90.00
_cell.angle_gamma   90.00
#
_symmetry.space_group_name_H-M   'P 1'
#
loop_
_entity.id
_entity.type
_entity.pdbx_description
1 polymer ?
#
loop_
_entity_poly.entity_id
_entity_poly.type
_entity_poly.pdbx_seq_one_letter_code
_entity_poly.pdbx_strand_id
1 'polypeptide(L)'
;MRIAVLGAGSWGTALAKVVSDKGHRVTLWGRRPELAAEIREKRENATFLPGARLADTLTPTSDLAEALDGAELLLVAVPTHGIRETLRHCASLVPKGI
;
A
#
# COMPACT_ATOMS: atom_id res chain seq x y z
N MET A 1 4.32 13.87 -3.52
CA MET A 1 3.98 12.87 -4.53
C MET A 1 3.00 11.86 -3.94
N ARG A 2 2.07 11.38 -4.74
CA ARG A 2 1.13 10.34 -4.34
C ARG A 2 1.65 8.99 -4.82
N ILE A 3 1.88 8.09 -3.87
CA ILE A 3 2.49 6.79 -4.14
C ILE A 3 1.53 5.70 -3.71
N ALA A 4 1.30 4.74 -4.60
CA ALA A 4 0.55 3.53 -4.26
C ALA A 4 1.54 2.40 -4.03
N VAL A 5 1.44 1.73 -2.87
CA VAL A 5 2.23 0.55 -2.56
C VAL A 5 1.28 -0.65 -2.53
N LEU A 6 1.50 -1.60 -3.41
CA LEU A 6 0.66 -2.80 -3.50
C LEU A 6 1.35 -3.96 -2.78
N GLY A 7 0.73 -4.41 -1.71
CA GLY A 7 1.24 -5.51 -0.91
C GLY A 7 1.55 -5.05 0.51
N ALA A 8 0.66 -5.37 1.46
CA ALA A 8 0.78 -4.96 2.85
C ALA A 8 1.48 -6.00 3.73
N GLY A 9 2.39 -6.77 3.16
CA GLY A 9 3.28 -7.64 3.92
C GLY A 9 4.41 -6.84 4.57
N SER A 10 5.40 -7.54 5.10
CA SER A 10 6.54 -6.90 5.77
C SER A 10 7.28 -5.94 4.86
N TRP A 11 7.58 -6.38 3.65
CA TRP A 11 8.34 -5.59 2.68
C TRP A 11 7.58 -4.36 2.21
N GLY A 12 6.32 -4.55 1.80
CA GLY A 12 5.49 -3.44 1.33
C GLY A 12 5.23 -2.41 2.42
N THR A 13 4.96 -2.87 3.64
CA THR A 13 4.74 -1.97 4.77
C THR A 13 5.99 -1.18 5.11
N ALA A 14 7.16 -1.82 5.05
CA ALA A 14 8.44 -1.13 5.30
C ALA A 14 8.71 -0.06 4.24
N LEU A 15 8.47 -0.36 2.97
CA LEU A 15 8.61 0.62 1.88
C LEU A 15 7.65 1.79 2.06
N ALA A 16 6.38 1.48 2.37
CA ALA A 16 5.36 2.51 2.59
C ALA A 16 5.75 3.43 3.76
N LYS A 17 6.29 2.85 4.83
CA LYS A 17 6.76 3.63 5.97
C LYS A 17 7.87 4.59 5.56
N VAL A 18 8.89 4.09 4.85
CA VAL A 18 10.04 4.91 4.45
C VAL A 18 9.58 6.10 3.61
N VAL A 19 8.74 5.88 2.61
CA VAL A 19 8.33 6.97 1.72
C VAL A 19 7.34 7.92 2.38
N SER A 20 6.45 7.42 3.25
CA SER A 20 5.52 8.30 3.96
C SER A 20 6.23 9.15 5.01
N ASP A 21 7.26 8.60 5.67
CA ASP A 21 8.05 9.37 6.63
C ASP A 21 8.81 10.52 5.96
N LYS A 22 9.03 10.42 4.65
CA LYS A 22 9.65 11.50 3.87
C LYS A 22 8.65 12.56 3.41
N GLY A 23 7.39 12.46 3.81
CA GLY A 23 6.37 13.45 3.50
C GLY A 23 5.51 13.14 2.30
N HIS A 24 5.70 12.01 1.64
CA HIS A 24 4.84 11.60 0.52
C HIS A 24 3.51 11.07 1.02
N ARG A 25 2.47 11.23 0.22
CA ARG A 25 1.18 10.61 0.49
C ARG A 25 1.20 9.19 -0.06
N VAL A 26 1.02 8.22 0.82
CA VAL A 26 1.11 6.81 0.47
C VAL A 26 -0.21 6.12 0.73
N THR A 27 -0.68 5.34 -0.25
CA THR A 27 -1.78 4.42 -0.05
C THR A 27 -1.21 3.02 -0.08
N LEU A 28 -1.37 2.29 1.02
CA LEU A 28 -0.87 0.94 1.16
C LEU A 28 -2.01 -0.04 0.95
N TRP A 29 -1.95 -0.80 -0.12
CA TRP A 29 -3.00 -1.77 -0.46
C TRP A 29 -2.63 -3.16 0.00
N GLY A 30 -3.59 -3.83 0.66
CA GLY A 30 -3.52 -5.23 1.01
C GLY A 30 -4.84 -5.92 0.70
N ARG A 31 -4.80 -7.21 0.45
CA ARG A 31 -5.99 -7.98 0.10
C ARG A 31 -7.01 -8.07 1.24
N ARG A 32 -6.55 -8.01 2.48
CA ARG A 32 -7.39 -8.26 3.65
C ARG A 32 -7.96 -6.97 4.23
N PRO A 33 -9.29 -6.80 4.20
CA PRO A 33 -9.91 -5.60 4.80
C PRO A 33 -9.59 -5.46 6.29
N GLU A 34 -9.49 -6.56 7.01
CA GLU A 34 -9.19 -6.55 8.45
C GLU A 34 -7.80 -6.02 8.74
N LEU A 35 -6.84 -6.25 7.85
CA LEU A 35 -5.49 -5.71 8.02
C LEU A 35 -5.49 -4.19 7.79
N ALA A 36 -6.22 -3.72 6.79
CA ALA A 36 -6.36 -2.29 6.53
C ALA A 36 -7.01 -1.59 7.74
N ALA A 37 -8.04 -2.21 8.33
CA ALA A 37 -8.69 -1.68 9.50
C ALA A 37 -7.75 -1.62 10.71
N GLU A 38 -6.94 -2.65 10.92
CA GLU A 38 -5.95 -2.68 11.98
C GLU A 38 -4.93 -1.55 11.84
N ILE A 39 -4.40 -1.36 10.65
CA ILE A 39 -3.42 -0.31 10.38
C ILE A 39 -4.04 1.07 10.60
N ARG A 40 -5.28 1.27 10.14
CA ARG A 40 -5.97 2.54 10.30
C ARG A 40 -6.18 2.89 11.76
N GLU A 41 -6.57 1.91 12.56
CA GLU A 41 -6.86 2.10 13.98
C GLU A 41 -5.60 2.27 14.82
N LYS A 42 -4.62 1.39 14.62
CA LYS A 42 -3.42 1.33 15.46
C LYS A 42 -2.23 2.09 14.92
N ARG A 43 -2.28 2.49 13.66
CA ARG A 43 -1.15 3.11 12.95
C ARG A 43 0.09 2.22 12.99
N GLU A 44 -0.15 0.92 12.93
CA GLU A 44 0.89 -0.09 12.97
C GLU A 44 0.39 -1.35 12.26
N ASN A 45 1.28 -2.02 11.52
CA ASN A 45 1.02 -3.34 10.95
C ASN A 45 1.68 -4.37 11.87
N ALA A 46 1.01 -4.71 12.95
CA ALA A 46 1.57 -5.58 13.98
C ALA A 46 1.85 -6.99 13.47
N THR A 47 1.12 -7.44 12.45
CA THR A 47 1.30 -8.78 11.88
C THR A 47 2.61 -8.89 11.09
N PHE A 48 2.94 -7.88 10.30
CA PHE A 48 4.06 -7.95 9.36
C PHE A 48 5.21 -6.99 9.67
N LEU A 49 4.98 -5.95 10.44
CA LEU A 49 6.02 -4.99 10.81
C LEU A 49 5.75 -4.45 12.22
N PRO A 50 5.87 -5.33 13.25
CA PRO A 50 5.57 -4.91 14.62
C PRO A 50 6.53 -3.84 15.14
N GLY A 51 6.01 -2.95 15.95
CA GLY A 51 6.81 -1.91 16.61
C GLY A 51 7.08 -0.68 15.77
N ALA A 52 6.68 -0.64 14.51
CA ALA A 52 6.91 0.50 13.63
C ALA A 52 5.64 1.33 13.51
N ARG A 53 5.66 2.57 14.00
CA ARG A 53 4.52 3.47 13.83
C ARG A 53 4.47 4.01 12.41
N LEU A 54 3.29 3.96 11.81
CA LEU A 54 3.08 4.42 10.43
C LEU A 54 2.56 5.87 10.43
N ALA A 55 3.11 6.69 9.54
CA ALA A 55 2.79 8.11 9.45
C ALA A 55 1.33 8.37 9.09
N ASP A 56 0.81 9.53 9.47
CA ASP A 56 -0.56 9.92 9.17
C ASP A 56 -0.80 10.12 7.67
N THR A 57 0.27 10.33 6.89
CA THR A 57 0.19 10.44 5.43
C THR A 57 0.05 9.08 4.74
N LEU A 58 0.10 7.98 5.49
CA LEU A 58 -0.12 6.64 4.98
C LEU A 58 -1.57 6.23 5.19
N THR A 59 -2.27 5.88 4.11
CA THR A 59 -3.65 5.41 4.15
C THR A 59 -3.70 3.93 3.76
N PRO A 60 -4.12 3.04 4.66
CA PRO A 60 -4.30 1.63 4.31
C PRO A 60 -5.64 1.42 3.61
N THR A 61 -5.69 0.49 2.66
CA THR A 61 -6.92 0.12 1.99
C THR A 61 -6.86 -1.31 1.47
N SER A 62 -8.02 -1.92 1.30
CA SER A 62 -8.15 -3.19 0.59
C SER A 62 -8.83 -3.00 -0.77
N ASP A 63 -9.15 -1.75 -1.13
CA ASP A 63 -9.75 -1.40 -2.41
C ASP A 63 -8.66 -0.94 -3.37
N LEU A 64 -8.41 -1.74 -4.41
CA LEU A 64 -7.35 -1.47 -5.37
C LEU A 64 -7.61 -0.18 -6.16
N ALA A 65 -8.87 0.10 -6.50
CA ALA A 65 -9.21 1.33 -7.21
C ALA A 65 -8.89 2.57 -6.37
N GLU A 66 -9.16 2.51 -5.07
CA GLU A 66 -8.82 3.59 -4.14
C GLU A 66 -7.31 3.78 -4.06
N ALA A 67 -6.57 2.66 -4.01
CA ALA A 67 -5.11 2.73 -3.92
C ALA A 67 -4.49 3.40 -5.13
N LEU A 68 -5.04 3.16 -6.32
CA LEU A 68 -4.49 3.67 -7.57
C LEU A 68 -5.01 5.05 -7.96
N ASP A 69 -6.05 5.54 -7.28
CA ASP A 69 -6.65 6.83 -7.62
C ASP A 69 -5.65 7.97 -7.36
N GLY A 70 -5.31 8.68 -8.43
CA GLY A 70 -4.38 9.80 -8.35
C GLY A 70 -2.91 9.42 -8.12
N ALA A 71 -2.57 8.14 -8.17
CA ALA A 71 -1.21 7.69 -7.94
C ALA A 71 -0.27 8.17 -9.04
N GLU A 72 0.87 8.68 -8.63
CA GLU A 72 1.92 9.14 -9.54
C GLU A 72 3.06 8.14 -9.65
N LEU A 73 3.19 7.26 -8.65
CA LEU A 73 4.18 6.20 -8.62
C LEU A 73 3.54 4.95 -8.05
N LEU A 74 3.85 3.81 -8.64
CA LEU A 74 3.34 2.51 -8.20
C LEU A 74 4.49 1.61 -7.80
N LEU A 75 4.48 1.16 -6.55
CA LEU A 75 5.44 0.19 -6.04
C LEU A 75 4.71 -1.13 -5.79
N VAL A 76 5.23 -2.22 -6.35
CA VAL A 76 4.60 -3.53 -6.24
C VAL A 76 5.44 -4.42 -5.34
N ALA A 77 4.90 -4.81 -4.19
CA ALA A 77 5.59 -5.60 -3.19
C ALA A 77 4.77 -6.83 -2.78
N VAL A 78 4.07 -7.43 -3.76
CA VAL A 78 3.31 -8.65 -3.52
C VAL A 78 4.20 -9.88 -3.72
N PRO A 79 3.87 -11.02 -3.10
CA PRO A 79 4.61 -12.26 -3.35
C PRO A 79 4.61 -12.63 -4.83
N THR A 80 5.70 -13.27 -5.29
CA THR A 80 5.87 -13.60 -6.71
C THR A 80 4.68 -14.33 -7.31
N HIS A 81 4.11 -15.27 -6.56
CA HIS A 81 2.97 -16.05 -7.06
C HIS A 81 1.67 -15.23 -7.18
N GLY A 82 1.59 -14.06 -6.54
CA GLY A 82 0.43 -13.19 -6.62
C GLY A 82 0.60 -12.00 -7.55
N ILE A 83 1.80 -11.80 -8.06
CA ILE A 83 2.14 -10.60 -8.83
C ILE A 83 1.34 -10.50 -10.13
N ARG A 84 1.25 -11.61 -10.87
CA ARG A 84 0.54 -11.64 -12.16
C ARG A 84 -0.92 -11.28 -12.01
N GLU A 85 -1.58 -11.88 -11.02
CA GLU A 85 -2.98 -11.62 -10.75
C GLU A 85 -3.21 -10.17 -10.32
N THR A 86 -2.35 -9.66 -9.43
CA THR A 86 -2.43 -8.29 -8.98
C THR A 86 -2.26 -7.31 -10.12
N LEU A 87 -1.28 -7.54 -11.00
CA LEU A 87 -1.04 -6.67 -12.16
C LEU A 87 -2.20 -6.74 -13.15
N ARG A 88 -2.82 -7.90 -13.31
CA ARG A 88 -3.99 -8.05 -14.17
C ARG A 88 -5.16 -7.22 -13.68
N HIS A 89 -5.41 -7.21 -12.36
CA HIS A 89 -6.44 -6.37 -11.77
C HIS A 89 -6.12 -4.89 -11.89
N CYS A 90 -4.84 -4.53 -11.81
CA CYS A 90 -4.40 -3.15 -11.90
C CYS A 90 -4.52 -2.56 -13.31
N ALA A 91 -4.41 -3.39 -14.34
CA ALA A 91 -4.23 -2.93 -15.73
C ALA A 91 -5.24 -1.88 -16.17
N SER A 92 -6.51 -2.03 -15.78
CA SER A 92 -7.57 -1.09 -16.15
C SER A 92 -7.70 0.09 -15.18
N LEU A 93 -7.01 0.04 -14.05
CA LEU A 93 -7.13 1.03 -12.97
C LEU A 93 -5.92 1.96 -12.88
N VAL A 94 -4.82 1.60 -13.52
CA VAL A 94 -3.58 2.39 -13.46
C VAL A 94 -3.77 3.71 -14.19
N PRO A 95 -3.52 4.85 -13.53
CA PRO A 95 -3.64 6.16 -14.19
C PRO A 95 -2.65 6.29 -15.34
N LYS A 96 -3.03 7.08 -16.34
CA LYS A 96 -2.12 7.39 -17.44
C LYS A 96 -0.91 8.15 -16.91
N GLY A 97 0.26 7.81 -17.42
CA GLY A 97 1.49 8.51 -17.06
C GLY A 97 2.21 7.97 -15.83
N ILE A 98 1.66 6.91 -15.23
CA ILE A 98 2.28 6.30 -14.08
C ILE A 98 3.32 5.26 -14.51
#